data_4f5cf53f4ac069e605ce5ae6e1cd6b98
#
_entry.id   4f5cf53f4ac069e605ce5ae6e1cd6b98
#
_cell.length_a   1.000
_cell.length_b   1.000
_cell.length_c   1.000
_cell.angle_alpha   90.00
_cell.angle_beta   90.00
_cell.angle_gamma   90.00
#
_symmetry.space_group_name_H-M   'P 1'
#
loop_
_entity.id
_entity.type
_entity.pdbx_description
1 polymer ?
#
loop_
_entity_poly.entity_id
_entity_poly.type
_entity_poly.pdbx_seq_one_letter_code
_entity_poly.pdbx_strand_id
1 'polypeptide(L)'
;IAKVTGAAQYGADMDLPGQLYAAVARSPYPHARILNIDTREAAALPGVRAVITGEDCPTLFGSFIADQPIVARGKVRYQGEPVAAVAADTQEIAREAAELIRVEYEQLPVVNDLETSMKNEVLVHEDWSQYDCSSACFPVQGTNIGDQYHLKKGDVEAGFAQADEIVESDFTCGMLQHTTIETHTATAQADPISGEIHVWVPAQSPFSNRGLIAKTFHVPLEKVRLTVTEIGGGFGGKYEAKCEPIAVALSLKAKGRPVKLTYG
;
A
#
# COMPACT_ATOMS: atom_id res chain seq x y z
N ILE A 1 -30.75 -5.82 -6.70
CA ILE A 1 -31.03 -6.74 -7.84
C ILE A 1 -29.71 -7.12 -8.53
N ALA A 2 -28.84 -6.19 -8.90
CA ALA A 2 -27.60 -6.49 -9.63
C ALA A 2 -26.74 -7.59 -8.99
N LYS A 3 -26.59 -7.60 -7.65
CA LYS A 3 -25.78 -8.60 -6.94
C LYS A 3 -26.36 -10.02 -7.05
N VAL A 4 -27.66 -10.18 -6.95
CA VAL A 4 -28.30 -11.50 -7.01
C VAL A 4 -28.52 -12.02 -8.44
N THR A 5 -28.39 -11.16 -9.45
CA THR A 5 -28.48 -11.51 -10.87
C THR A 5 -27.12 -11.64 -11.54
N GLY A 6 -26.01 -11.40 -10.81
CA GLY A 6 -24.65 -11.43 -11.35
C GLY A 6 -24.29 -10.24 -12.24
N ALA A 7 -25.11 -9.18 -12.26
CA ALA A 7 -24.84 -7.96 -13.03
C ALA A 7 -24.00 -6.91 -12.28
N ALA A 8 -23.68 -7.17 -11.01
CA ALA A 8 -22.83 -6.27 -10.22
C ALA A 8 -21.39 -6.30 -10.74
N GLN A 9 -20.78 -5.12 -10.86
CA GLN A 9 -19.41 -4.93 -11.37
C GLN A 9 -18.46 -4.74 -10.19
N TYR A 10 -17.65 -5.75 -9.93
CA TYR A 10 -16.56 -5.70 -8.94
C TYR A 10 -15.26 -5.20 -9.56
N GLY A 11 -14.26 -4.93 -8.75
CA GLY A 11 -12.98 -4.41 -9.25
C GLY A 11 -12.28 -5.35 -10.24
N ALA A 12 -12.37 -6.66 -10.04
CA ALA A 12 -11.80 -7.65 -10.95
C ALA A 12 -12.52 -7.73 -12.31
N ASP A 13 -13.82 -7.35 -12.36
CA ASP A 13 -14.65 -7.38 -13.57
C ASP A 13 -14.37 -6.18 -14.50
N MET A 14 -13.60 -5.18 -14.02
CA MET A 14 -13.25 -4.04 -14.86
C MET A 14 -12.41 -4.49 -16.05
N ASP A 15 -12.87 -4.18 -17.25
CA ASP A 15 -12.16 -4.49 -18.49
C ASP A 15 -12.25 -3.27 -19.44
N LEU A 16 -11.09 -2.71 -19.76
CA LEU A 16 -10.97 -1.51 -20.56
C LEU A 16 -10.24 -1.81 -21.88
N PRO A 17 -10.60 -1.15 -22.99
CA PRO A 17 -9.91 -1.34 -24.27
C PRO A 17 -8.39 -1.12 -24.15
N GLY A 18 -7.60 -2.08 -24.61
CA GLY A 18 -6.14 -2.03 -24.57
C GLY A 18 -5.53 -2.20 -23.17
N GLN A 19 -6.30 -2.71 -22.21
CA GLN A 19 -5.87 -2.94 -20.84
C GLN A 19 -4.67 -3.89 -20.77
N LEU A 20 -3.78 -3.58 -19.83
CA LEU A 20 -2.69 -4.40 -19.38
C LEU A 20 -3.03 -5.05 -18.04
N TYR A 21 -2.38 -6.16 -17.76
CA TYR A 21 -2.47 -6.87 -16.49
C TYR A 21 -1.16 -6.72 -15.73
N ALA A 22 -1.25 -6.53 -14.42
CA ALA A 22 -0.07 -6.32 -13.61
C ALA A 22 0.15 -7.45 -12.60
N ALA A 23 1.42 -7.66 -12.27
CA ALA A 23 1.88 -8.50 -11.18
C ALA A 23 3.00 -7.79 -10.41
N VAL A 24 3.19 -8.20 -9.15
CA VAL A 24 4.22 -7.62 -8.26
C VAL A 24 5.22 -8.69 -7.83
N ALA A 25 6.50 -8.35 -7.86
CA ALA A 25 7.54 -9.11 -7.17
C ALA A 25 7.54 -8.67 -5.70
N ARG A 26 7.51 -9.63 -4.77
CA ARG A 26 7.38 -9.37 -3.33
C ARG A 26 8.62 -9.83 -2.58
N SER A 27 8.96 -9.13 -1.51
CA SER A 27 10.02 -9.56 -0.60
C SER A 27 9.65 -10.85 0.13
N PRO A 28 10.54 -11.86 0.15
CA PRO A 28 10.40 -13.02 1.02
C PRO A 28 10.81 -12.73 2.47
N TYR A 29 11.47 -11.58 2.72
CA TYR A 29 12.02 -11.22 4.02
C TYR A 29 11.16 -10.17 4.72
N PRO A 30 10.99 -10.28 6.04
CA PRO A 30 10.25 -9.29 6.83
C PRO A 30 11.03 -7.99 7.08
N HIS A 31 12.37 -8.02 7.05
CA HIS A 31 13.22 -6.86 7.19
C HIS A 31 14.57 -7.09 6.49
N ALA A 32 14.84 -6.33 5.45
CA ALA A 32 16.08 -6.47 4.68
C ALA A 32 16.40 -5.19 3.91
N ARG A 33 17.69 -4.92 3.69
CA ARG A 33 18.12 -3.96 2.68
C ARG A 33 18.02 -4.57 1.30
N ILE A 34 17.61 -3.76 0.34
CA ILE A 34 17.66 -4.11 -1.08
C ILE A 34 19.01 -3.64 -1.61
N LEU A 35 19.86 -4.59 -2.01
CA LEU A 35 21.19 -4.30 -2.54
C LEU A 35 21.15 -4.06 -4.04
N ASN A 36 20.33 -4.85 -4.76
CA ASN A 36 20.17 -4.77 -6.20
C ASN A 36 18.82 -5.33 -6.65
N ILE A 37 18.23 -4.78 -7.71
CA ILE A 37 17.05 -5.30 -8.40
C ILE A 37 17.39 -5.41 -9.88
N ASP A 38 17.45 -6.64 -10.40
CA ASP A 38 17.66 -6.91 -11.82
C ASP A 38 16.33 -7.25 -12.50
N THR A 39 15.89 -6.36 -13.38
CA THR A 39 14.63 -6.48 -14.13
C THR A 39 14.83 -6.83 -15.60
N ARG A 40 16.08 -7.08 -16.06
CA ARG A 40 16.40 -7.22 -17.48
C ARG A 40 15.69 -8.39 -18.15
N GLU A 41 15.66 -9.56 -17.49
CA GLU A 41 14.96 -10.75 -18.01
C GLU A 41 13.45 -10.49 -18.08
N ALA A 42 12.87 -9.92 -17.04
CA ALA A 42 11.45 -9.55 -17.00
C ALA A 42 11.08 -8.55 -18.09
N ALA A 43 11.88 -7.52 -18.29
CA ALA A 43 11.63 -6.49 -19.29
C ALA A 43 11.80 -7.00 -20.73
N ALA A 44 12.61 -8.04 -20.94
CA ALA A 44 12.83 -8.65 -22.25
C ALA A 44 11.75 -9.68 -22.64
N LEU A 45 10.91 -10.12 -21.71
CA LEU A 45 9.87 -11.11 -21.96
C LEU A 45 8.83 -10.56 -22.97
N PRO A 46 8.55 -11.26 -24.08
CA PRO A 46 7.57 -10.80 -25.05
C PRO A 46 6.19 -10.60 -24.42
N GLY A 47 5.58 -9.43 -24.68
CA GLY A 47 4.30 -9.04 -24.11
C GLY A 47 4.40 -8.19 -22.86
N VAL A 48 5.56 -8.04 -22.23
CA VAL A 48 5.80 -7.06 -21.17
C VAL A 48 5.84 -5.66 -21.75
N ARG A 49 5.16 -4.70 -21.10
CA ARG A 49 4.99 -3.32 -21.57
C ARG A 49 5.58 -2.29 -20.63
N ALA A 50 5.63 -2.60 -19.34
CA ALA A 50 6.25 -1.73 -18.34
C ALA A 50 6.78 -2.56 -17.16
N VAL A 51 7.90 -2.13 -16.61
CA VAL A 51 8.45 -2.62 -15.33
C VAL A 51 8.80 -1.40 -14.51
N ILE A 52 8.46 -1.40 -13.23
CA ILE A 52 8.82 -0.34 -12.27
C ILE A 52 9.51 -0.94 -11.05
N THR A 53 10.43 -0.15 -10.51
CA THR A 53 11.12 -0.37 -9.24
C THR A 53 10.99 0.86 -8.36
N GLY A 54 11.52 0.82 -7.14
CA GLY A 54 11.52 1.97 -6.24
C GLY A 54 12.24 3.20 -6.79
N GLU A 55 13.15 3.03 -7.74
CA GLU A 55 13.85 4.15 -8.39
C GLU A 55 12.94 4.90 -9.39
N ASP A 56 11.98 4.21 -10.00
CA ASP A 56 10.97 4.84 -10.87
C ASP A 56 9.90 5.61 -10.06
N CYS A 57 9.73 5.28 -8.78
CA CYS A 57 8.64 5.74 -7.93
C CYS A 57 9.16 6.27 -6.58
N PRO A 58 9.91 7.38 -6.54
CA PRO A 58 10.56 7.86 -5.33
C PRO A 58 9.61 8.45 -4.29
N THR A 59 8.37 8.78 -4.67
CA THR A 59 7.39 9.41 -3.79
C THR A 59 6.85 8.40 -2.79
N LEU A 60 6.77 8.83 -1.53
CA LEU A 60 6.09 8.10 -0.46
C LEU A 60 4.63 8.55 -0.36
N PHE A 61 3.77 7.69 0.16
CA PHE A 61 2.37 7.98 0.41
C PHE A 61 1.92 7.45 1.77
N GLY A 62 0.76 7.89 2.23
CA GLY A 62 0.13 7.52 3.50
C GLY A 62 -0.83 8.61 3.93
N SER A 63 -1.91 8.23 4.62
CA SER A 63 -2.96 9.17 5.04
C SER A 63 -2.56 9.98 6.27
N PHE A 64 -1.86 9.36 7.21
CA PHE A 64 -1.43 9.99 8.46
C PHE A 64 0.07 10.27 8.46
N ILE A 65 0.87 9.29 8.08
CA ILE A 65 2.30 9.40 7.85
C ILE A 65 2.56 8.93 6.43
N ALA A 66 3.25 9.73 5.62
CA ALA A 66 3.63 9.35 4.26
C ALA A 66 4.93 8.52 4.31
N ASP A 67 4.85 7.29 4.83
CA ASP A 67 5.97 6.39 5.05
C ASP A 67 5.98 5.18 4.09
N GLN A 68 4.91 5.00 3.30
CA GLN A 68 4.74 3.87 2.40
C GLN A 68 5.31 4.19 1.01
N PRO A 69 6.28 3.41 0.49
CA PRO A 69 6.69 3.51 -0.91
C PRO A 69 5.66 2.84 -1.83
N ILE A 70 5.55 3.31 -3.07
CA ILE A 70 4.71 2.66 -4.10
C ILE A 70 5.19 1.22 -4.34
N VAL A 71 6.50 1.04 -4.48
CA VAL A 71 7.23 -0.22 -4.36
C VAL A 71 8.50 0.05 -3.55
N ALA A 72 8.96 -0.92 -2.76
CA ALA A 72 10.04 -0.74 -1.81
C ALA A 72 11.31 -0.18 -2.44
N ARG A 73 11.95 0.77 -1.74
CA ARG A 73 13.20 1.39 -2.12
C ARG A 73 14.20 1.31 -1.00
N GLY A 74 15.39 0.76 -1.29
CA GLY A 74 16.49 0.64 -0.34
C GLY A 74 16.27 -0.38 0.78
N LYS A 75 15.06 -0.52 1.30
CA LYS A 75 14.75 -1.42 2.42
C LYS A 75 13.32 -1.94 2.34
N VAL A 76 13.11 -3.21 2.69
CA VAL A 76 11.79 -3.79 2.95
C VAL A 76 11.55 -3.88 4.45
N ARG A 77 10.31 -3.66 4.87
CA ARG A 77 9.89 -3.54 6.28
C ARG A 77 8.88 -4.58 6.72
N TYR A 78 8.34 -5.36 5.79
CA TYR A 78 7.46 -6.50 6.09
C TYR A 78 7.55 -7.56 4.99
N GLN A 79 7.27 -8.80 5.36
CA GLN A 79 7.22 -9.90 4.39
C GLN A 79 6.06 -9.69 3.40
N GLY A 80 6.35 -9.85 2.12
CA GLY A 80 5.37 -9.61 1.06
C GLY A 80 5.31 -8.16 0.58
N GLU A 81 6.16 -7.25 1.06
CA GLU A 81 6.23 -5.88 0.54
C GLU A 81 6.58 -5.90 -0.96
N PRO A 82 5.82 -5.18 -1.81
CA PRO A 82 6.15 -5.05 -3.23
C PRO A 82 7.52 -4.39 -3.44
N VAL A 83 8.40 -5.02 -4.20
CA VAL A 83 9.75 -4.50 -4.51
C VAL A 83 9.90 -4.07 -5.96
N ALA A 84 9.08 -4.64 -6.84
CA ALA A 84 8.95 -4.25 -8.24
C ALA A 84 7.57 -4.64 -8.75
N ALA A 85 7.15 -4.06 -9.86
CA ALA A 85 5.90 -4.43 -10.52
C ALA A 85 6.05 -4.43 -12.03
N VAL A 86 5.27 -5.30 -12.69
CA VAL A 86 5.26 -5.49 -14.14
C VAL A 86 3.86 -5.28 -14.67
N ALA A 87 3.73 -4.68 -15.87
CA ALA A 87 2.50 -4.68 -16.66
C ALA A 87 2.74 -5.35 -17.99
N ALA A 88 1.85 -6.27 -18.37
CA ALA A 88 1.97 -7.08 -19.59
C ALA A 88 0.61 -7.24 -20.30
N ASP A 89 0.64 -7.78 -21.51
CA ASP A 89 -0.55 -7.97 -22.35
C ASP A 89 -1.52 -9.01 -21.76
N THR A 90 -1.04 -9.96 -20.93
CA THR A 90 -1.88 -10.93 -20.22
C THR A 90 -1.42 -11.09 -18.76
N GLN A 91 -2.30 -11.64 -17.92
CA GLN A 91 -2.01 -11.89 -16.51
C GLN A 91 -0.90 -12.94 -16.32
N GLU A 92 -0.87 -13.95 -17.20
CA GLU A 92 0.14 -15.03 -17.19
C GLU A 92 1.52 -14.45 -17.47
N ILE A 93 1.67 -13.63 -18.52
CA ILE A 93 2.93 -12.98 -18.87
C ILE A 93 3.38 -12.05 -17.73
N ALA A 94 2.44 -11.32 -17.11
CA ALA A 94 2.77 -10.43 -15.98
C ALA A 94 3.31 -11.22 -14.79
N ARG A 95 2.72 -12.36 -14.45
CA ARG A 95 3.18 -13.25 -13.36
C ARG A 95 4.54 -13.83 -13.65
N GLU A 96 4.72 -14.43 -14.85
CA GLU A 96 6.00 -14.97 -15.30
C GLU A 96 7.10 -13.90 -15.25
N ALA A 97 6.82 -12.70 -15.76
CA ALA A 97 7.78 -11.61 -15.70
C ALA A 97 8.13 -11.19 -14.27
N ALA A 98 7.16 -11.15 -13.36
CA ALA A 98 7.41 -10.81 -11.97
C ALA A 98 8.32 -11.86 -11.27
N GLU A 99 8.22 -13.14 -11.63
CA GLU A 99 9.07 -14.23 -11.14
C GLU A 99 10.50 -14.17 -11.71
N LEU A 100 10.70 -13.56 -12.87
CA LEU A 100 12.01 -13.34 -13.48
C LEU A 100 12.80 -12.19 -12.85
N ILE A 101 12.17 -11.35 -12.02
CA ILE A 101 12.86 -10.26 -11.32
C ILE A 101 13.76 -10.85 -10.22
N ARG A 102 15.05 -10.53 -10.30
CA ARG A 102 16.06 -10.95 -9.33
C ARG A 102 16.33 -9.83 -8.34
N VAL A 103 16.20 -10.11 -7.05
CA VAL A 103 16.49 -9.14 -5.99
C VAL A 103 17.53 -9.69 -5.04
N GLU A 104 18.57 -8.92 -4.79
CA GLU A 104 19.61 -9.22 -3.82
C GLU A 104 19.30 -8.49 -2.51
N TYR A 105 19.29 -9.23 -1.40
CA TYR A 105 18.94 -8.71 -0.10
C TYR A 105 20.06 -8.93 0.92
N GLU A 106 20.23 -7.98 1.83
CA GLU A 106 20.93 -8.14 3.11
C GLU A 106 19.88 -8.19 4.22
N GLN A 107 19.74 -9.34 4.88
CA GLN A 107 18.75 -9.50 5.95
C GLN A 107 19.12 -8.65 7.16
N LEU A 108 18.12 -8.02 7.76
CA LEU A 108 18.24 -7.21 8.97
C LEU A 108 17.53 -7.91 10.14
N PRO A 109 17.87 -7.56 11.40
CA PRO A 109 17.14 -8.04 12.56
C PRO A 109 15.65 -7.71 12.46
N VAL A 110 14.80 -8.64 12.88
CA VAL A 110 13.34 -8.55 12.75
C VAL A 110 12.72 -8.06 14.05
N VAL A 111 11.74 -7.18 13.96
CA VAL A 111 10.89 -6.72 15.06
C VAL A 111 9.47 -7.19 14.76
N ASN A 112 8.97 -8.17 15.50
CA ASN A 112 7.68 -8.84 15.26
C ASN A 112 6.72 -8.85 16.46
N ASP A 113 7.11 -8.23 17.56
CA ASP A 113 6.29 -8.07 18.75
C ASP A 113 6.47 -6.69 19.39
N LEU A 114 5.50 -6.29 20.23
CA LEU A 114 5.48 -4.98 20.87
C LEU A 114 6.60 -4.79 21.87
N GLU A 115 6.94 -5.83 22.64
CA GLU A 115 7.97 -5.75 23.69
C GLU A 115 9.35 -5.50 23.08
N THR A 116 9.69 -6.23 22.01
CA THR A 116 10.92 -6.02 21.24
C THR A 116 10.92 -4.66 20.55
N SER A 117 9.79 -4.24 19.99
CA SER A 117 9.64 -2.94 19.35
C SER A 117 9.89 -1.78 20.30
N MET A 118 9.37 -1.84 21.53
CA MET A 118 9.52 -0.80 22.55
C MET A 118 10.94 -0.65 23.08
N LYS A 119 11.82 -1.65 22.91
CA LYS A 119 13.25 -1.53 23.29
C LYS A 119 14.03 -0.61 22.36
N ASN A 120 13.54 -0.39 21.13
CA ASN A 120 14.15 0.47 20.12
C ASN A 120 15.60 0.09 19.74
N GLU A 121 15.99 -1.18 19.96
CA GLU A 121 17.32 -1.69 19.57
C GLU A 121 17.44 -1.84 18.06
N VAL A 122 16.33 -2.11 17.39
CA VAL A 122 16.19 -2.18 15.94
C VAL A 122 15.07 -1.25 15.52
N LEU A 123 15.38 -0.26 14.69
CA LEU A 123 14.40 0.68 14.16
C LEU A 123 13.86 0.21 12.80
N VAL A 124 12.54 0.12 12.70
CA VAL A 124 11.84 -0.15 11.43
C VAL A 124 11.91 1.09 10.53
N HIS A 125 11.72 2.28 11.13
CA HIS A 125 11.94 3.58 10.51
C HIS A 125 13.03 4.32 11.29
N GLU A 126 14.15 4.62 10.64
CA GLU A 126 15.34 5.19 11.29
C GLU A 126 15.16 6.67 11.65
N ASP A 127 14.38 7.39 10.84
CA ASP A 127 14.20 8.83 10.97
C ASP A 127 12.79 9.24 10.57
N TRP A 128 11.97 9.58 11.55
CA TRP A 128 10.61 10.06 11.34
C TRP A 128 10.55 11.44 10.69
N SER A 129 11.63 12.25 10.78
CA SER A 129 11.65 13.61 10.23
C SER A 129 11.64 13.64 8.70
N GLN A 130 11.95 12.53 8.04
CA GLN A 130 11.91 12.41 6.59
C GLN A 130 10.50 12.23 6.01
N TYR A 131 9.50 11.98 6.87
CA TYR A 131 8.14 11.71 6.44
C TYR A 131 7.22 12.91 6.63
N ASP A 132 6.34 13.15 5.67
CA ASP A 132 5.22 14.05 5.84
C ASP A 132 4.21 13.44 6.82
N CYS A 133 4.04 14.07 7.97
CA CYS A 133 3.05 13.67 8.97
C CYS A 133 1.86 14.62 8.95
N SER A 134 0.66 14.09 9.19
CA SER A 134 -0.51 14.91 9.44
C SER A 134 -0.35 15.67 10.75
N SER A 135 -1.04 16.80 10.91
CA SER A 135 -1.02 17.58 12.14
C SER A 135 -1.60 16.86 13.38
N ALA A 136 -2.21 15.70 13.17
CA ALA A 136 -2.79 14.86 14.22
C ALA A 136 -1.93 13.63 14.54
N CYS A 137 -0.70 13.54 14.00
CA CYS A 137 0.20 12.40 14.17
C CYS A 137 1.54 12.87 14.74
N PHE A 138 1.99 12.23 15.80
CA PHE A 138 3.13 12.68 16.61
C PHE A 138 4.14 11.52 16.81
N PRO A 139 4.93 11.18 15.78
CA PRO A 139 5.95 10.13 15.90
C PRO A 139 7.06 10.56 16.87
N VAL A 140 7.62 9.57 17.58
CA VAL A 140 8.71 9.81 18.52
C VAL A 140 10.05 9.48 17.87
N GLN A 141 10.83 10.51 17.61
CA GLN A 141 12.12 10.37 16.94
C GLN A 141 13.07 9.41 17.67
N GLY A 142 13.77 8.55 16.89
CA GLY A 142 14.69 7.55 17.43
C GLY A 142 14.02 6.36 18.10
N THR A 143 12.72 6.16 17.89
CA THR A 143 11.95 5.02 18.40
C THR A 143 11.09 4.38 17.31
N ASN A 144 10.49 3.23 17.60
CA ASN A 144 9.48 2.59 16.76
C ASN A 144 8.04 3.11 17.02
N ILE A 145 7.90 4.19 17.79
CA ILE A 145 6.59 4.80 18.09
C ILE A 145 6.22 5.75 16.93
N GLY A 146 5.31 5.29 16.07
CA GLY A 146 4.81 6.07 14.93
C GLY A 146 3.79 7.14 15.31
N ASP A 147 3.11 6.98 16.45
CA ASP A 147 2.19 7.98 16.98
C ASP A 147 1.96 7.76 18.47
N GLN A 148 1.60 8.83 19.18
CA GLN A 148 1.18 8.78 20.59
C GLN A 148 0.01 9.73 20.82
N TYR A 149 -0.98 9.24 21.55
CA TYR A 149 -2.18 9.97 21.83
C TYR A 149 -2.47 10.01 23.32
N HIS A 150 -2.68 11.19 23.87
CA HIS A 150 -2.99 11.42 25.28
C HIS A 150 -4.42 11.91 25.45
N LEU A 151 -5.29 11.04 25.99
CA LEU A 151 -6.65 11.40 26.36
C LEU A 151 -6.74 11.54 27.87
N LYS A 152 -7.15 12.71 28.37
CA LYS A 152 -7.42 12.95 29.78
C LYS A 152 -8.82 13.50 29.97
N LYS A 153 -9.59 12.85 30.86
CA LYS A 153 -10.91 13.33 31.27
C LYS A 153 -11.08 13.16 32.76
N GLY A 154 -11.40 14.24 33.48
CA GLY A 154 -11.57 14.25 34.93
C GLY A 154 -10.25 14.16 35.70
N ASP A 155 -10.34 13.68 36.93
CA ASP A 155 -9.24 13.47 37.86
C ASP A 155 -9.15 11.99 38.20
N VAL A 156 -8.14 11.31 37.62
CA VAL A 156 -7.95 9.87 37.76
C VAL A 156 -7.57 9.46 39.17
N GLU A 157 -6.70 10.26 39.82
CA GLU A 157 -6.27 10.01 41.21
C GLU A 157 -7.42 10.09 42.18
N ALA A 158 -8.25 11.14 42.05
CA ALA A 158 -9.45 11.30 42.85
C ALA A 158 -10.46 10.16 42.56
N GLY A 159 -10.53 9.66 41.32
CA GLY A 159 -11.35 8.52 40.95
C GLY A 159 -10.91 7.24 41.69
N PHE A 160 -9.62 6.92 41.66
CA PHE A 160 -9.07 5.76 42.36
C PHE A 160 -9.25 5.89 43.90
N ALA A 161 -9.05 7.09 44.47
CA ALA A 161 -9.22 7.30 45.91
C ALA A 161 -10.68 7.14 46.41
N GLN A 162 -11.66 7.25 45.52
CA GLN A 162 -13.10 7.09 45.80
C GLN A 162 -13.65 5.72 45.42
N ALA A 163 -12.84 4.86 44.77
CA ALA A 163 -13.30 3.54 44.32
C ALA A 163 -13.42 2.57 45.49
N ASP A 164 -14.51 1.83 45.57
CA ASP A 164 -14.72 0.74 46.54
C ASP A 164 -13.87 -0.49 46.15
N GLU A 165 -13.68 -0.72 44.87
CA GLU A 165 -12.91 -1.82 44.33
C GLU A 165 -12.09 -1.33 43.12
N ILE A 166 -10.84 -1.83 42.99
CA ILE A 166 -9.95 -1.58 41.86
C ILE A 166 -9.63 -2.89 41.18
N VAL A 167 -9.86 -2.96 39.87
CA VAL A 167 -9.52 -4.12 39.05
C VAL A 167 -8.51 -3.67 38.01
N GLU A 168 -7.39 -4.39 37.90
CA GLU A 168 -6.34 -4.21 36.90
C GLU A 168 -6.22 -5.48 36.07
N SER A 169 -6.16 -5.34 34.74
CA SER A 169 -6.04 -6.47 33.82
C SER A 169 -5.31 -6.07 32.56
N ASP A 170 -4.44 -6.96 32.05
CA ASP A 170 -3.76 -6.83 30.79
C ASP A 170 -4.52 -7.60 29.69
N PHE A 171 -4.70 -6.97 28.53
CA PHE A 171 -5.36 -7.58 27.39
C PHE A 171 -4.45 -7.56 26.17
N THR A 172 -4.31 -8.70 25.50
CA THR A 172 -3.56 -8.82 24.25
C THR A 172 -4.47 -9.28 23.12
N CYS A 173 -4.36 -8.62 21.97
CA CYS A 173 -5.03 -9.04 20.74
C CYS A 173 -3.97 -9.43 19.71
N GLY A 174 -4.13 -10.61 19.09
CA GLY A 174 -3.31 -11.00 17.95
C GLY A 174 -3.62 -10.15 16.71
N MET A 175 -2.65 -10.09 15.80
CA MET A 175 -2.84 -9.48 14.49
C MET A 175 -3.81 -10.32 13.67
N LEU A 176 -4.83 -9.70 13.07
CA LEU A 176 -5.86 -10.36 12.26
C LEU A 176 -5.82 -9.83 10.83
N GLN A 177 -5.92 -10.74 9.87
CA GLN A 177 -6.14 -10.40 8.47
C GLN A 177 -7.63 -10.20 8.19
N HIS A 178 -7.99 -9.20 7.40
CA HIS A 178 -9.38 -8.88 7.04
C HIS A 178 -10.07 -9.99 6.24
N THR A 179 -9.31 -10.74 5.47
CA THR A 179 -9.73 -11.92 4.70
C THR A 179 -11.01 -11.66 3.88
N THR A 180 -10.99 -10.57 3.11
CA THR A 180 -12.09 -10.23 2.22
C THR A 180 -12.14 -11.21 1.04
N ILE A 181 -13.36 -11.65 0.64
CA ILE A 181 -13.53 -12.54 -0.53
C ILE A 181 -13.01 -11.87 -1.80
N GLU A 182 -13.36 -10.60 -2.03
CA GLU A 182 -12.72 -9.77 -3.05
C GLU A 182 -11.39 -9.26 -2.49
N THR A 183 -10.28 -9.68 -3.06
CA THR A 183 -8.93 -9.18 -2.73
C THR A 183 -8.76 -7.72 -3.16
N HIS A 184 -7.60 -7.10 -2.84
CA HIS A 184 -7.30 -5.76 -3.33
C HIS A 184 -7.12 -5.79 -4.85
N THR A 185 -7.85 -4.92 -5.53
CA THR A 185 -7.76 -4.75 -6.99
C THR A 185 -7.93 -3.27 -7.34
N ALA A 186 -7.22 -2.83 -8.37
CA ALA A 186 -7.39 -1.51 -8.97
C ALA A 186 -7.11 -1.58 -10.45
N THR A 187 -7.94 -0.89 -11.24
CA THR A 187 -7.63 -0.57 -12.63
C THR A 187 -7.35 0.92 -12.72
N ALA A 188 -6.20 1.30 -13.27
CA ALA A 188 -5.83 2.71 -13.41
C ALA A 188 -5.47 3.04 -14.86
N GLN A 189 -5.89 4.22 -15.30
CA GLN A 189 -5.44 4.84 -16.54
C GLN A 189 -4.93 6.24 -16.22
N ALA A 190 -3.67 6.51 -16.55
CA ALA A 190 -3.00 7.77 -16.24
C ALA A 190 -2.32 8.30 -17.50
N ASP A 191 -2.78 9.44 -18.00
CA ASP A 191 -2.22 10.08 -19.18
C ASP A 191 -0.98 10.92 -18.80
N PRO A 192 0.21 10.56 -19.29
CA PRO A 192 1.44 11.29 -18.96
C PRO A 192 1.52 12.69 -19.58
N ILE A 193 0.65 13.03 -20.53
CA ILE A 193 0.63 14.33 -21.21
C ILE A 193 -0.33 15.29 -20.50
N SER A 194 -1.58 14.88 -20.30
CA SER A 194 -2.59 15.72 -19.65
C SER A 194 -2.47 15.72 -18.13
N GLY A 195 -1.84 14.69 -17.54
CA GLY A 195 -1.78 14.46 -16.10
C GLY A 195 -3.11 13.93 -15.53
N GLU A 196 -4.08 13.56 -16.37
CA GLU A 196 -5.34 12.99 -15.92
C GLU A 196 -5.15 11.55 -15.45
N ILE A 197 -5.69 11.26 -14.27
CA ILE A 197 -5.63 9.92 -13.65
C ILE A 197 -7.07 9.46 -13.37
N HIS A 198 -7.45 8.32 -13.92
CA HIS A 198 -8.71 7.66 -13.60
C HIS A 198 -8.43 6.29 -12.98
N VAL A 199 -9.00 6.05 -11.81
CA VAL A 199 -8.85 4.80 -11.04
C VAL A 199 -10.23 4.20 -10.77
N TRP A 200 -10.40 2.91 -11.07
CA TRP A 200 -11.55 2.09 -10.71
C TRP A 200 -11.13 1.12 -9.61
N VAL A 201 -11.79 1.17 -8.46
CA VAL A 201 -11.33 0.48 -7.25
C VAL A 201 -12.48 0.24 -6.26
N PRO A 202 -12.51 -0.91 -5.54
CA PRO A 202 -13.44 -1.14 -4.43
C PRO A 202 -12.94 -0.44 -3.15
N ALA A 203 -13.06 0.89 -3.08
CA ALA A 203 -12.55 1.71 -1.98
C ALA A 203 -13.62 2.04 -0.94
N GLN A 204 -13.29 1.92 0.36
CA GLN A 204 -14.15 2.33 1.47
C GLN A 204 -14.10 3.85 1.71
N SER A 205 -13.01 4.52 1.34
CA SER A 205 -12.78 5.95 1.53
C SER A 205 -12.38 6.64 0.21
N PRO A 206 -13.30 6.74 -0.77
CA PRO A 206 -12.95 7.18 -2.12
C PRO A 206 -12.40 8.61 -2.19
N PHE A 207 -12.90 9.52 -1.37
CA PHE A 207 -12.42 10.91 -1.37
C PHE A 207 -11.02 11.03 -0.79
N SER A 208 -10.71 10.31 0.31
CA SER A 208 -9.35 10.25 0.87
C SER A 208 -8.38 9.62 -0.11
N ASN A 209 -8.74 8.49 -0.73
CA ASN A 209 -7.89 7.81 -1.71
C ASN A 209 -7.65 8.66 -2.95
N ARG A 210 -8.65 9.42 -3.40
CA ARG A 210 -8.50 10.39 -4.49
C ARG A 210 -7.48 11.46 -4.13
N GLY A 211 -7.57 12.04 -2.92
CA GLY A 211 -6.62 13.03 -2.43
C GLY A 211 -5.21 12.46 -2.28
N LEU A 212 -5.11 11.23 -1.78
CA LEU A 212 -3.84 10.52 -1.63
C LEU A 212 -3.15 10.31 -2.99
N ILE A 213 -3.88 9.84 -4.01
CA ILE A 213 -3.36 9.66 -5.37
C ILE A 213 -2.91 11.00 -5.95
N ALA A 214 -3.69 12.06 -5.81
CA ALA A 214 -3.34 13.39 -6.29
C ALA A 214 -2.00 13.87 -5.66
N LYS A 215 -1.85 13.71 -4.34
CA LYS A 215 -0.61 14.05 -3.61
C LYS A 215 0.57 13.18 -4.05
N THR A 216 0.36 11.87 -4.16
CA THR A 216 1.42 10.90 -4.53
C THR A 216 2.01 11.17 -5.90
N PHE A 217 1.17 11.54 -6.87
CA PHE A 217 1.60 11.80 -8.26
C PHE A 217 1.78 13.29 -8.58
N HIS A 218 1.70 14.16 -7.56
CA HIS A 218 1.90 15.62 -7.69
C HIS A 218 1.00 16.26 -8.77
N VAL A 219 -0.24 15.79 -8.88
CA VAL A 219 -1.23 16.35 -9.81
C VAL A 219 -2.33 17.09 -9.06
N PRO A 220 -2.96 18.11 -9.64
CA PRO A 220 -4.12 18.77 -9.04
C PRO A 220 -5.26 17.77 -8.81
N LEU A 221 -6.05 17.98 -7.74
CA LEU A 221 -7.13 17.08 -7.36
C LEU A 221 -8.18 16.90 -8.47
N GLU A 222 -8.45 17.95 -9.24
CA GLU A 222 -9.37 17.93 -10.38
C GLU A 222 -8.91 17.03 -11.53
N LYS A 223 -7.63 16.68 -11.59
CA LYS A 223 -7.08 15.73 -12.57
C LYS A 223 -7.27 14.27 -12.16
N VAL A 224 -7.67 14.01 -10.92
CA VAL A 224 -7.87 12.65 -10.42
C VAL A 224 -9.35 12.34 -10.34
N ARG A 225 -9.76 11.31 -11.05
CA ARG A 225 -11.08 10.70 -10.95
C ARG A 225 -10.96 9.31 -10.32
N LEU A 226 -11.76 9.03 -9.28
CA LEU A 226 -11.87 7.73 -8.67
C LEU A 226 -13.30 7.23 -8.80
N THR A 227 -13.48 6.08 -9.44
CA THR A 227 -14.77 5.40 -9.59
C THR A 227 -14.78 4.18 -8.68
N VAL A 228 -15.71 4.17 -7.72
CA VAL A 228 -15.89 3.02 -6.84
C VAL A 228 -16.68 1.94 -7.56
N THR A 229 -16.11 0.73 -7.62
CA THR A 229 -16.79 -0.48 -8.04
C THR A 229 -17.62 -1.05 -6.88
N GLU A 230 -18.35 -2.15 -7.09
CA GLU A 230 -18.92 -2.89 -5.97
C GLU A 230 -17.82 -3.37 -5.04
N ILE A 231 -18.09 -3.45 -3.73
CA ILE A 231 -17.10 -3.83 -2.71
C ILE A 231 -17.45 -5.22 -2.19
N GLY A 232 -16.59 -6.19 -2.48
CA GLY A 232 -16.71 -7.59 -2.04
C GLY A 232 -16.10 -7.86 -0.65
N GLY A 233 -16.38 -6.97 0.31
CA GLY A 233 -15.83 -6.94 1.65
C GLY A 233 -14.70 -5.93 1.79
N GLY A 234 -14.59 -5.31 2.97
CA GLY A 234 -13.56 -4.29 3.25
C GLY A 234 -13.03 -4.40 4.67
N PHE A 235 -13.92 -4.33 5.68
CA PHE A 235 -13.61 -4.50 7.12
C PHE A 235 -12.47 -3.60 7.61
N GLY A 236 -12.30 -2.42 6.97
CA GLY A 236 -11.17 -1.50 7.19
C GLY A 236 -9.99 -1.71 6.24
N GLY A 237 -9.81 -2.90 5.63
CA GLY A 237 -8.68 -3.21 4.77
C GLY A 237 -8.62 -2.41 3.45
N LYS A 238 -9.77 -1.90 2.98
CA LYS A 238 -9.88 -1.08 1.75
C LYS A 238 -10.11 0.41 2.07
N TYR A 239 -9.73 0.83 3.27
CA TYR A 239 -9.86 2.23 3.68
C TYR A 239 -8.81 3.12 3.01
N GLU A 240 -7.56 2.69 2.98
CA GLU A 240 -6.44 3.38 2.36
C GLU A 240 -6.02 2.70 1.05
N ALA A 241 -5.43 3.47 0.13
CA ALA A 241 -4.91 2.94 -1.13
C ALA A 241 -3.81 1.90 -0.88
N LYS A 242 -3.81 0.81 -1.64
CA LYS A 242 -2.82 -0.28 -1.57
C LYS A 242 -2.21 -0.59 -2.95
N CYS A 243 -3.01 -1.03 -3.89
CA CYS A 243 -2.57 -1.38 -5.25
C CYS A 243 -2.76 -0.25 -6.26
N GLU A 244 -3.56 0.77 -5.93
CA GLU A 244 -3.87 1.90 -6.80
C GLU A 244 -2.61 2.68 -7.24
N PRO A 245 -1.69 3.06 -6.32
CA PRO A 245 -0.48 3.78 -6.72
C PRO A 245 0.41 2.97 -7.68
N ILE A 246 0.49 1.64 -7.50
CA ILE A 246 1.25 0.75 -8.38
C ILE A 246 0.61 0.72 -9.78
N ALA A 247 -0.72 0.57 -9.85
CA ALA A 247 -1.45 0.55 -11.11
C ALA A 247 -1.31 1.88 -11.87
N VAL A 248 -1.37 3.02 -11.17
CA VAL A 248 -1.14 4.36 -11.75
C VAL A 248 0.29 4.50 -12.27
N ALA A 249 1.30 4.12 -11.47
CA ALA A 249 2.71 4.20 -11.87
C ALA A 249 3.00 3.35 -13.11
N LEU A 250 2.46 2.12 -13.15
CA LEU A 250 2.57 1.25 -14.33
C LEU A 250 1.87 1.82 -15.56
N SER A 251 0.69 2.44 -15.39
CA SER A 251 -0.03 3.09 -16.49
C SER A 251 0.77 4.26 -17.08
N LEU A 252 1.36 5.10 -16.23
CA LEU A 252 2.26 6.17 -16.67
C LEU A 252 3.47 5.61 -17.45
N LYS A 253 4.11 4.56 -16.92
CA LYS A 253 5.25 3.90 -17.57
C LYS A 253 4.84 3.23 -18.89
N ALA A 254 3.60 2.73 -18.98
CA ALA A 254 2.99 2.13 -20.18
C ALA A 254 2.35 3.18 -21.13
N LYS A 255 2.74 4.47 -21.01
CA LYS A 255 2.30 5.57 -21.88
C LYS A 255 0.78 5.79 -21.89
N GLY A 256 0.12 5.66 -20.74
CA GLY A 256 -1.30 5.91 -20.58
C GLY A 256 -2.22 4.74 -20.88
N ARG A 257 -1.70 3.54 -21.14
CA ARG A 257 -2.53 2.35 -21.26
C ARG A 257 -3.16 2.01 -19.91
N PRO A 258 -4.43 1.56 -19.89
CA PRO A 258 -5.04 1.07 -18.65
C PRO A 258 -4.26 -0.12 -18.09
N VAL A 259 -4.09 -0.16 -16.76
CA VAL A 259 -3.41 -1.26 -16.07
C VAL A 259 -4.30 -1.77 -14.94
N LYS A 260 -4.61 -3.05 -14.93
CA LYS A 260 -5.32 -3.74 -13.84
C LYS A 260 -4.33 -4.54 -13.00
N LEU A 261 -4.32 -4.26 -11.70
CA LEU A 261 -3.59 -5.03 -10.69
C LEU A 261 -4.59 -5.66 -9.72
N THR A 262 -4.53 -6.97 -9.59
CA THR A 262 -5.30 -7.72 -8.58
C THR A 262 -4.32 -8.53 -7.74
N TYR A 263 -4.38 -8.34 -6.42
CA TYR A 263 -3.60 -9.16 -5.48
C TYR A 263 -4.23 -10.55 -5.32
N GLY A 264 -3.38 -11.58 -5.34
CA GLY A 264 -3.78 -12.97 -5.12
C GLY A 264 -3.75 -13.36 -3.66
#